data_e577560eb7368bed3662622ec4b338ae
#
_entry.id   e577560eb7368bed3662622ec4b338ae
#
_cell.length_a   1.000
_cell.length_b   1.000
_cell.length_c   1.000
_cell.angle_alpha   90.00
_cell.angle_beta   90.00
_cell.angle_gamma   90.00
#
_symmetry.space_group_name_H-M   'P 1'
#
loop_
_entity.id
_entity.type
_entity.pdbx_description
1 polymer ?
#
loop_
_entity_poly.entity_id
_entity_poly.type
_entity_poly.pdbx_seq_one_letter_code
_entity_poly.pdbx_strand_id
1 'polypeptide(L)'
;MGRSTGVRFRYRTARVIALTALCALGTSTIVIPAYADSYDDDVAAAKSQEKAAADSVAGIESQLAEVEKRAQSTQDDAQVAEDNYNAAMSNLVIAKDQEKASDQQLADANAKLEKSREDLRSLVQAVYTTGGGSLSSLTPYLTKNGLDAVEIRQVAVQVLGSRAEGQLKQFEAASDSAKKASDEAKAAVQQREQAAQLAQQAKDRSEQVAAQTQTELQTLQGQHDALVAKLAQARGVTLEAEKARQAELDRQAAERQAAEEKAAIEAVQKQAAEAAAK
;
A
#
# COMPACT_ATOMS: atom_id res chain seq x y z
N MET A 1 -13.06 18.90 19.47
CA MET A 1 -13.69 19.25 18.18
C MET A 1 -12.81 18.69 17.08
N GLY A 2 -13.08 17.45 16.69
CA GLY A 2 -12.33 16.73 15.68
C GLY A 2 -12.91 16.99 14.29
N ARG A 3 -12.11 17.50 13.37
CA ARG A 3 -12.44 17.54 11.95
C ARG A 3 -11.79 16.31 11.27
N SER A 4 -12.61 15.28 11.09
CA SER A 4 -12.33 14.16 10.17
C SER A 4 -12.36 14.68 8.74
N THR A 5 -11.19 14.83 8.11
CA THR A 5 -11.06 15.03 6.66
C THR A 5 -11.18 13.67 5.98
N GLY A 6 -12.42 13.32 5.60
CA GLY A 6 -12.67 12.15 4.77
C GLY A 6 -12.05 12.34 3.38
N VAL A 7 -11.00 11.60 3.12
CA VAL A 7 -10.45 11.43 1.77
C VAL A 7 -11.49 10.68 0.95
N ARG A 8 -12.20 11.41 0.08
CA ARG A 8 -13.13 10.81 -0.89
C ARG A 8 -12.30 10.17 -2.00
N PHE A 9 -12.09 8.88 -1.91
CA PHE A 9 -11.61 8.03 -3.00
C PHE A 9 -12.64 8.11 -4.15
N ARG A 10 -12.26 8.78 -5.22
CA ARG A 10 -13.03 8.76 -6.48
C ARG A 10 -12.61 7.51 -7.24
N TYR A 11 -13.36 6.43 -7.09
CA TYR A 11 -13.25 5.27 -7.96
C TYR A 11 -13.57 5.70 -9.39
N ARG A 12 -12.55 5.76 -10.24
CA ARG A 12 -12.73 5.79 -11.69
C ARG A 12 -13.06 4.37 -12.12
N THR A 13 -14.31 4.13 -12.45
CA THR A 13 -14.80 2.86 -12.98
C THR A 13 -14.00 2.47 -14.22
N ALA A 14 -13.22 1.38 -14.09
CA ALA A 14 -12.61 0.70 -15.22
C ALA A 14 -13.73 0.17 -16.11
N ARG A 15 -13.74 0.55 -17.39
CA ARG A 15 -14.65 -0.01 -18.40
C ARG A 15 -14.08 -1.35 -18.84
N VAL A 16 -14.77 -2.40 -18.49
CA VAL A 16 -14.45 -3.77 -18.92
C VAL A 16 -15.31 -4.11 -20.12
N ILE A 17 -14.67 -4.64 -21.16
CA ILE A 17 -15.22 -5.00 -22.45
C ILE A 17 -15.38 -6.52 -22.49
N ALA A 18 -16.57 -7.06 -22.66
CA ALA A 18 -16.79 -8.50 -22.83
C ALA A 18 -17.68 -8.84 -24.03
N LEU A 19 -17.30 -9.87 -24.71
CA LEU A 19 -17.82 -10.33 -25.99
C LEU A 19 -18.83 -11.48 -25.82
N THR A 20 -19.99 -11.42 -26.47
CA THR A 20 -20.81 -12.59 -26.75
C THR A 20 -21.31 -12.57 -28.19
N ALA A 21 -20.95 -13.61 -28.94
CA ALA A 21 -21.33 -13.79 -30.32
C ALA A 21 -22.79 -14.26 -30.43
N LEU A 22 -23.57 -13.60 -31.30
CA LEU A 22 -24.87 -14.11 -31.77
C LEU A 22 -24.92 -14.00 -33.30
N CYS A 23 -24.94 -15.15 -33.96
CA CYS A 23 -25.09 -15.26 -35.42
C CYS A 23 -26.50 -14.87 -35.86
N ALA A 24 -26.61 -13.84 -36.71
CA ALA A 24 -27.83 -13.60 -37.49
C ALA A 24 -27.54 -13.84 -38.95
N LEU A 25 -28.12 -14.91 -39.52
CA LEU A 25 -28.08 -15.29 -40.93
C LEU A 25 -28.96 -14.33 -41.74
N GLY A 26 -28.33 -13.51 -42.56
CA GLY A 26 -29.04 -12.76 -43.62
C GLY A 26 -29.17 -13.60 -44.87
N THR A 27 -30.39 -13.97 -45.23
CA THR A 27 -30.69 -14.67 -46.48
C THR A 27 -30.78 -13.69 -47.64
N SER A 28 -29.76 -13.68 -48.51
CA SER A 28 -29.85 -13.05 -49.84
C SER A 28 -30.31 -14.08 -50.84
N THR A 29 -31.49 -13.85 -51.42
CA THR A 29 -32.09 -14.69 -52.48
C THR A 29 -31.35 -14.44 -53.80
N ILE A 30 -30.59 -15.39 -54.27
CA ILE A 30 -29.99 -15.42 -55.60
C ILE A 30 -30.93 -16.22 -56.51
N VAL A 31 -31.41 -15.58 -57.61
CA VAL A 31 -32.17 -16.22 -58.68
C VAL A 31 -31.16 -16.97 -59.58
N ILE A 32 -31.32 -18.29 -59.72
CA ILE A 32 -30.45 -19.15 -60.51
C ILE A 32 -31.21 -19.66 -61.72
N PRO A 33 -30.65 -19.58 -62.98
CA PRO A 33 -31.18 -20.30 -64.13
C PRO A 33 -30.75 -21.78 -64.06
N ALA A 34 -31.69 -22.66 -64.33
CA ALA A 34 -31.55 -24.09 -64.24
C ALA A 34 -30.63 -24.69 -65.32
N TYR A 35 -29.50 -25.26 -64.90
CA TYR A 35 -28.78 -26.34 -65.60
C TYR A 35 -28.38 -27.41 -64.57
N ALA A 36 -28.81 -28.60 -64.80
CA ALA A 36 -28.94 -29.65 -63.77
C ALA A 36 -27.74 -30.60 -63.68
N ASP A 37 -26.50 -30.16 -63.79
CA ASP A 37 -25.34 -31.05 -63.60
C ASP A 37 -24.13 -30.40 -62.91
N SER A 38 -24.20 -29.13 -62.53
CA SER A 38 -23.14 -28.46 -61.75
C SER A 38 -23.57 -28.06 -60.32
N TYR A 39 -24.79 -28.47 -59.93
CA TYR A 39 -25.44 -27.99 -58.71
C TYR A 39 -24.76 -28.47 -57.41
N ASP A 40 -24.24 -29.70 -57.42
CA ASP A 40 -23.59 -30.27 -56.27
C ASP A 40 -22.19 -29.67 -56.03
N ASP A 41 -21.44 -29.39 -57.13
CA ASP A 41 -20.15 -28.73 -57.07
C ASP A 41 -20.26 -27.25 -56.66
N ASP A 42 -21.26 -26.52 -57.18
CA ASP A 42 -21.51 -25.12 -56.80
C ASP A 42 -22.02 -25.00 -55.37
N VAL A 43 -22.82 -25.96 -54.88
CA VAL A 43 -23.27 -26.04 -53.48
C VAL A 43 -22.11 -26.40 -52.56
N ALA A 44 -21.22 -27.30 -52.99
CA ALA A 44 -20.01 -27.66 -52.24
C ALA A 44 -19.03 -26.46 -52.18
N ALA A 45 -18.85 -25.74 -53.29
CA ALA A 45 -18.05 -24.53 -53.34
C ALA A 45 -18.62 -23.40 -52.46
N ALA A 46 -19.93 -23.17 -52.54
CA ALA A 46 -20.60 -22.19 -51.67
C ALA A 46 -20.50 -22.54 -50.17
N LYS A 47 -20.69 -23.80 -49.80
CA LYS A 47 -20.46 -24.28 -48.40
C LYS A 47 -19.02 -24.14 -47.96
N SER A 48 -18.05 -24.38 -48.83
CA SER A 48 -16.62 -24.19 -48.50
C SER A 48 -16.28 -22.71 -48.32
N GLN A 49 -16.84 -21.81 -49.12
CA GLN A 49 -16.68 -20.36 -48.96
C GLN A 49 -17.38 -19.84 -47.72
N GLU A 50 -18.58 -20.31 -47.42
CA GLU A 50 -19.28 -19.98 -46.17
C GLU A 50 -18.49 -20.43 -44.93
N LYS A 51 -17.93 -21.64 -44.95
CA LYS A 51 -17.09 -22.15 -43.90
C LYS A 51 -15.79 -21.34 -43.74
N ALA A 52 -15.14 -20.99 -44.85
CA ALA A 52 -13.91 -20.19 -44.81
C ALA A 52 -14.18 -18.75 -44.28
N ALA A 53 -15.35 -18.19 -44.64
CA ALA A 53 -15.81 -16.89 -44.10
C ALA A 53 -16.11 -16.98 -42.59
N ALA A 54 -16.76 -18.04 -42.16
CA ALA A 54 -17.05 -18.29 -40.72
C ALA A 54 -15.78 -18.49 -39.92
N ASP A 55 -14.81 -19.27 -40.44
CA ASP A 55 -13.51 -19.49 -39.82
C ASP A 55 -12.69 -18.18 -39.74
N SER A 56 -12.80 -17.31 -40.74
CA SER A 56 -12.18 -15.98 -40.77
C SER A 56 -12.79 -15.05 -39.71
N VAL A 57 -14.12 -15.03 -39.58
CA VAL A 57 -14.81 -14.28 -38.52
C VAL A 57 -14.43 -14.74 -37.14
N ALA A 58 -14.43 -16.05 -36.89
CA ALA A 58 -14.03 -16.63 -35.60
C ALA A 58 -12.55 -16.32 -35.24
N GLY A 59 -11.67 -16.32 -36.25
CA GLY A 59 -10.26 -15.93 -36.05
C GLY A 59 -10.10 -14.45 -35.66
N ILE A 60 -10.87 -13.55 -36.29
CA ILE A 60 -10.85 -12.11 -35.94
C ILE A 60 -11.44 -11.87 -34.55
N GLU A 61 -12.54 -12.54 -34.20
CA GLU A 61 -13.13 -12.46 -32.87
C GLU A 61 -12.17 -12.94 -31.77
N SER A 62 -11.42 -14.01 -32.03
CA SER A 62 -10.38 -14.48 -31.10
C SER A 62 -9.26 -13.45 -30.90
N GLN A 63 -8.85 -12.76 -31.98
CA GLN A 63 -7.84 -11.71 -31.89
C GLN A 63 -8.37 -10.48 -31.15
N LEU A 64 -9.63 -10.11 -31.33
CA LEU A 64 -10.28 -9.04 -30.57
C LEU A 64 -10.27 -9.35 -29.08
N ALA A 65 -10.70 -10.54 -28.69
CA ALA A 65 -10.71 -10.97 -27.29
C ALA A 65 -9.30 -10.97 -26.68
N GLU A 66 -8.25 -11.30 -27.46
CA GLU A 66 -6.86 -11.21 -27.00
C GLU A 66 -6.42 -9.76 -26.81
N VAL A 67 -6.74 -8.84 -27.73
CA VAL A 67 -6.43 -7.41 -27.61
C VAL A 67 -7.10 -6.81 -26.38
N GLU A 68 -8.36 -7.12 -26.14
CA GLU A 68 -9.10 -6.68 -24.97
C GLU A 68 -8.50 -7.20 -23.66
N LYS A 69 -8.17 -8.50 -23.61
CA LYS A 69 -7.50 -9.10 -22.47
C LYS A 69 -6.14 -8.44 -22.18
N ARG A 70 -5.37 -8.12 -23.22
CA ARG A 70 -4.11 -7.40 -23.06
C ARG A 70 -4.32 -5.99 -22.55
N ALA A 71 -5.32 -5.28 -23.06
CA ALA A 71 -5.66 -3.94 -22.60
C ALA A 71 -6.04 -3.95 -21.11
N GLN A 72 -6.84 -4.92 -20.69
CA GLN A 72 -7.19 -5.11 -19.28
C GLN A 72 -5.94 -5.39 -18.42
N SER A 73 -5.10 -6.35 -18.83
CA SER A 73 -3.85 -6.67 -18.10
C SER A 73 -2.93 -5.46 -17.97
N THR A 74 -2.82 -4.65 -19.01
CA THR A 74 -2.01 -3.42 -18.99
C THR A 74 -2.56 -2.38 -18.01
N GLN A 75 -3.89 -2.29 -17.89
CA GLN A 75 -4.53 -1.42 -16.89
C GLN A 75 -4.33 -1.95 -15.46
N ASP A 76 -4.47 -3.25 -15.27
CA ASP A 76 -4.25 -3.91 -13.97
C ASP A 76 -2.80 -3.72 -13.49
N ASP A 77 -1.81 -3.84 -14.39
CA ASP A 77 -0.41 -3.60 -14.08
C ASP A 77 -0.15 -2.14 -13.64
N ALA A 78 -0.83 -1.17 -14.29
CA ALA A 78 -0.74 0.23 -13.88
C ALA A 78 -1.37 0.46 -12.51
N GLN A 79 -2.51 -0.16 -12.23
CA GLN A 79 -3.17 -0.08 -10.93
C GLN A 79 -2.28 -0.67 -9.82
N VAL A 80 -1.68 -1.85 -10.06
CA VAL A 80 -0.73 -2.47 -9.11
C VAL A 80 0.47 -1.57 -8.85
N ALA A 81 1.00 -0.90 -9.87
CA ALA A 81 2.11 0.03 -9.69
C ALA A 81 1.72 1.26 -8.86
N GLU A 82 0.52 1.80 -9.06
CA GLU A 82 -0.04 2.90 -8.25
C GLU A 82 -0.28 2.47 -6.81
N ASP A 83 -0.85 1.29 -6.58
CA ASP A 83 -1.11 0.75 -5.25
C ASP A 83 0.19 0.52 -4.48
N ASN A 84 1.23 0.02 -5.15
CA ASN A 84 2.57 -0.14 -4.56
C ASN A 84 3.19 1.22 -4.18
N TYR A 85 3.02 2.26 -4.98
CA TYR A 85 3.45 3.62 -4.65
C TYR A 85 2.70 4.15 -3.42
N ASN A 86 1.37 4.00 -3.38
CA ASN A 86 0.54 4.44 -2.26
C ASN A 86 0.91 3.70 -0.95
N ALA A 87 1.19 2.41 -1.03
CA ALA A 87 1.68 1.61 0.10
C ALA A 87 3.06 2.09 0.58
N ALA A 88 3.99 2.36 -0.33
CA ALA A 88 5.31 2.89 0.00
C ALA A 88 5.25 4.29 0.63
N MET A 89 4.37 5.16 0.15
CA MET A 89 4.10 6.48 0.76
C MET A 89 3.50 6.37 2.15
N SER A 90 2.58 5.43 2.37
CA SER A 90 2.03 5.16 3.71
C SER A 90 3.12 4.69 4.68
N ASN A 91 3.98 3.78 4.25
CA ASN A 91 5.11 3.31 5.04
C ASN A 91 6.11 4.45 5.38
N LEU A 92 6.34 5.37 4.45
CA LEU A 92 7.17 6.55 4.71
C LEU A 92 6.55 7.47 5.77
N VAL A 93 5.22 7.66 5.75
CA VAL A 93 4.51 8.44 6.79
C VAL A 93 4.68 7.78 8.15
N ILE A 94 4.45 6.46 8.22
CA ILE A 94 4.65 5.69 9.48
C ILE A 94 6.09 5.82 9.99
N ALA A 95 7.08 5.68 9.11
CA ALA A 95 8.48 5.80 9.50
C ALA A 95 8.86 7.21 10.00
N LYS A 96 8.28 8.27 9.43
CA LYS A 96 8.44 9.65 9.94
C LYS A 96 7.80 9.85 11.31
N ASP A 97 6.64 9.26 11.55
CA ASP A 97 5.98 9.34 12.85
C ASP A 97 6.78 8.56 13.92
N GLN A 98 7.36 7.41 13.54
CA GLN A 98 8.26 6.65 14.42
C GLN A 98 9.56 7.43 14.74
N GLU A 99 10.19 8.06 13.74
CA GLU A 99 11.36 8.93 13.95
C GLU A 99 11.03 10.02 14.96
N LYS A 100 9.93 10.75 14.76
CA LYS A 100 9.48 11.79 15.67
C LYS A 100 9.21 11.29 17.09
N ALA A 101 8.60 10.12 17.23
CA ALA A 101 8.36 9.50 18.53
C ALA A 101 9.67 9.11 19.23
N SER A 102 10.63 8.55 18.48
CA SER A 102 11.96 8.19 19.00
C SER A 102 12.77 9.41 19.41
N ASP A 103 12.69 10.51 18.66
CA ASP A 103 13.34 11.78 19.03
C ASP A 103 12.75 12.35 20.32
N GLN A 104 11.45 12.28 20.53
CA GLN A 104 10.82 12.67 21.79
C GLN A 104 11.27 11.81 22.95
N GLN A 105 11.33 10.48 22.75
CA GLN A 105 11.83 9.56 23.78
C GLN A 105 13.31 9.83 24.14
N LEU A 106 14.14 10.15 23.14
CA LEU A 106 15.52 10.55 23.36
C LEU A 106 15.62 11.85 24.15
N ALA A 107 14.80 12.86 23.81
CA ALA A 107 14.77 14.13 24.54
C ALA A 107 14.35 13.91 26.01
N ASP A 108 13.32 13.11 26.26
CA ASP A 108 12.86 12.77 27.60
C ASP A 108 13.89 11.97 28.40
N ALA A 109 14.57 11.02 27.77
CA ALA A 109 15.64 10.24 28.40
C ALA A 109 16.85 11.12 28.76
N ASN A 110 17.24 12.04 27.87
CA ASN A 110 18.31 13.00 28.15
C ASN A 110 17.93 13.97 29.27
N ALA A 111 16.68 14.46 29.33
CA ALA A 111 16.21 15.31 30.42
C ALA A 111 16.26 14.57 31.78
N LYS A 112 15.88 13.29 31.82
CA LYS A 112 16.00 12.45 33.02
C LYS A 112 17.46 12.23 33.42
N LEU A 113 18.35 12.02 32.46
CA LEU A 113 19.79 11.88 32.71
C LEU A 113 20.38 13.15 33.29
N GLU A 114 20.06 14.32 32.71
CA GLU A 114 20.54 15.62 33.24
C GLU A 114 20.01 15.88 34.65
N LYS A 115 18.76 15.60 34.91
CA LYS A 115 18.18 15.69 36.25
C LYS A 115 18.93 14.77 37.25
N SER A 116 19.19 13.54 36.86
CA SER A 116 19.89 12.57 37.69
C SER A 116 21.37 13.00 37.98
N ARG A 117 22.01 13.63 36.99
CA ARG A 117 23.33 14.27 37.18
C ARG A 117 23.30 15.40 38.18
N GLU A 118 22.29 16.27 38.12
CA GLU A 118 22.14 17.40 39.03
C GLU A 118 21.84 16.92 40.46
N ASP A 119 20.99 15.90 40.60
CA ASP A 119 20.68 15.28 41.88
C ASP A 119 21.95 14.64 42.51
N LEU A 120 22.79 13.96 41.72
CA LEU A 120 24.05 13.40 42.16
C LEU A 120 25.05 14.49 42.51
N ARG A 121 25.17 15.57 41.71
CA ARG A 121 26.04 16.73 41.99
C ARG A 121 25.64 17.42 43.28
N SER A 122 24.37 17.64 43.51
CA SER A 122 23.83 18.27 44.71
C SER A 122 24.15 17.42 45.96
N LEU A 123 24.02 16.09 45.83
CA LEU A 123 24.39 15.17 46.93
C LEU A 123 25.90 15.23 47.23
N VAL A 124 26.78 15.18 46.23
CA VAL A 124 28.23 15.30 46.38
C VAL A 124 28.58 16.62 47.08
N GLN A 125 27.96 17.71 46.64
CA GLN A 125 28.14 19.03 47.23
C GLN A 125 27.66 19.07 48.70
N ALA A 126 26.53 18.50 49.01
CA ALA A 126 26.03 18.41 50.37
C ALA A 126 26.95 17.60 51.29
N VAL A 127 27.42 16.43 50.79
CA VAL A 127 28.41 15.61 51.53
C VAL A 127 29.70 16.38 51.77
N TYR A 128 30.20 17.13 50.77
CA TYR A 128 31.42 17.93 50.89
C TYR A 128 31.27 19.10 51.85
N THR A 129 30.16 19.86 51.77
CA THR A 129 29.91 21.02 52.66
C THR A 129 29.56 20.66 54.08
N THR A 130 28.92 19.47 54.28
CA THR A 130 28.54 18.98 55.62
C THR A 130 29.74 18.33 56.37
N GLY A 131 30.93 18.39 55.76
CA GLY A 131 32.18 17.96 56.41
C GLY A 131 32.45 16.46 56.33
N GLY A 132 32.10 15.82 55.19
CA GLY A 132 32.55 14.47 54.84
C GLY A 132 34.05 14.35 54.59
N GLY A 133 34.81 15.44 54.79
CA GLY A 133 36.28 15.53 54.73
C GLY A 133 36.92 15.40 56.09
N SER A 134 37.37 14.25 56.33
CA SER A 134 38.51 13.76 57.13
C SER A 134 38.67 14.03 58.63
N LEU A 135 38.26 15.14 59.23
CA LEU A 135 38.46 15.39 60.65
C LEU A 135 37.24 15.79 61.45
N SER A 136 36.21 16.23 60.84
CA SER A 136 34.94 16.55 61.51
C SER A 136 34.19 15.31 62.06
N SER A 137 34.53 14.12 61.59
CA SER A 137 34.06 12.85 62.14
C SER A 137 34.54 12.55 63.58
N LEU A 138 35.65 13.17 63.97
CA LEU A 138 36.22 13.03 65.33
C LEU A 138 35.74 14.11 66.31
N THR A 139 35.14 15.20 65.82
CA THR A 139 34.67 16.30 66.66
C THR A 139 33.65 15.88 67.71
N PRO A 140 32.73 14.92 67.48
CA PRO A 140 31.78 14.44 68.47
C PRO A 140 32.42 13.73 69.67
N TYR A 141 33.58 13.13 69.43
CA TYR A 141 34.30 12.44 70.54
C TYR A 141 35.09 13.42 71.44
N LEU A 142 35.18 14.68 70.98
CA LEU A 142 35.91 15.70 71.71
C LEU A 142 34.97 16.66 72.48
N THR A 143 33.65 16.48 72.40
CA THR A 143 32.66 17.31 73.09
C THR A 143 31.96 16.53 74.23
N LYS A 144 31.51 17.26 75.31
CA LYS A 144 30.93 16.68 76.49
C LYS A 144 29.64 15.83 76.32
N ASN A 145 28.98 15.99 75.19
CA ASN A 145 27.76 15.24 74.80
C ASN A 145 28.04 14.32 73.56
N GLY A 146 29.24 13.75 73.53
CA GLY A 146 29.73 13.10 72.31
C GLY A 146 29.02 11.84 71.89
N LEU A 147 28.47 11.03 72.84
CA LEU A 147 27.88 9.73 72.49
C LEU A 147 26.57 9.88 71.70
N ASP A 148 25.64 10.74 72.14
CA ASP A 148 24.37 10.96 71.41
C ASP A 148 24.62 11.58 70.04
N ALA A 149 25.64 12.45 69.93
CA ALA A 149 26.01 13.05 68.65
C ALA A 149 26.67 12.05 67.69
N VAL A 150 27.34 11.00 68.22
CA VAL A 150 27.93 9.90 67.45
C VAL A 150 26.84 9.01 66.85
N GLU A 151 25.84 8.63 67.63
CA GLU A 151 24.71 7.83 67.11
C GLU A 151 23.93 8.57 65.99
N ILE A 152 23.61 9.84 66.20
CA ILE A 152 22.94 10.67 65.21
C ILE A 152 23.79 10.77 63.93
N ARG A 153 25.12 10.95 64.05
CA ARG A 153 26.01 10.99 62.89
C ARG A 153 26.20 9.67 62.19
N GLN A 154 26.26 8.58 62.93
CA GLN A 154 26.34 7.24 62.35
C GLN A 154 25.09 6.92 61.52
N VAL A 155 23.90 7.25 62.05
CA VAL A 155 22.67 7.14 61.30
C VAL A 155 22.67 8.07 60.08
N ALA A 156 23.14 9.33 60.24
CA ALA A 156 23.20 10.28 59.13
C ALA A 156 24.18 9.81 58.03
N VAL A 157 25.34 9.28 58.39
CA VAL A 157 26.33 8.73 57.41
C VAL A 157 25.75 7.48 56.71
N GLN A 158 25.05 6.62 57.42
CA GLN A 158 24.38 5.44 56.85
C GLN A 158 23.26 5.85 55.89
N VAL A 159 22.42 6.82 56.30
CA VAL A 159 21.35 7.36 55.44
C VAL A 159 21.89 8.08 54.19
N LEU A 160 22.98 8.87 54.35
CA LEU A 160 23.64 9.51 53.21
C LEU A 160 24.28 8.47 52.26
N GLY A 161 24.91 7.42 52.82
CA GLY A 161 25.47 6.33 52.02
C GLY A 161 24.40 5.59 51.19
N SER A 162 23.30 5.20 51.83
CA SER A 162 22.18 4.53 51.15
C SER A 162 21.50 5.43 50.09
N ARG A 163 21.40 6.74 50.40
CA ARG A 163 20.88 7.73 49.44
C ARG A 163 21.83 7.92 48.24
N ALA A 164 23.15 7.98 48.50
CA ALA A 164 24.13 8.09 47.43
C ALA A 164 24.13 6.87 46.50
N GLU A 165 24.03 5.66 47.07
CA GLU A 165 23.90 4.43 46.30
C GLU A 165 22.62 4.42 45.46
N GLY A 166 21.48 4.85 46.03
CA GLY A 166 20.23 4.97 45.33
C GLY A 166 20.30 5.97 44.15
N GLN A 167 20.92 7.14 44.35
CA GLN A 167 21.11 8.14 43.29
C GLN A 167 22.07 7.68 42.20
N LEU A 168 23.13 6.96 42.57
CA LEU A 168 24.07 6.38 41.59
C LEU A 168 23.35 5.35 40.71
N LYS A 169 22.54 4.45 41.29
CA LYS A 169 21.72 3.50 40.52
C LYS A 169 20.72 4.19 39.60
N GLN A 170 20.13 5.29 40.08
CA GLN A 170 19.20 6.09 39.22
C GLN A 170 19.95 6.75 38.05
N PHE A 171 21.16 7.27 38.30
CA PHE A 171 21.99 7.84 37.24
C PHE A 171 22.41 6.79 36.21
N GLU A 172 22.87 5.61 36.67
CA GLU A 172 23.23 4.50 35.80
C GLU A 172 22.03 4.08 34.92
N ALA A 173 20.84 3.88 35.54
CA ALA A 173 19.62 3.53 34.82
C ALA A 173 19.18 4.62 33.82
N ALA A 174 19.31 5.90 34.19
CA ALA A 174 19.03 7.02 33.30
C ALA A 174 20.02 7.10 32.12
N SER A 175 21.30 6.81 32.38
CA SER A 175 22.37 6.76 31.37
C SER A 175 22.11 5.65 30.36
N ASP A 176 21.79 4.45 30.84
CA ASP A 176 21.45 3.30 29.98
C ASP A 176 20.19 3.57 29.17
N SER A 177 19.18 4.18 29.78
CA SER A 177 17.95 4.58 29.09
C SER A 177 18.22 5.61 27.97
N ALA A 178 19.06 6.61 28.26
CA ALA A 178 19.43 7.62 27.26
C ALA A 178 20.23 7.02 26.10
N LYS A 179 21.16 6.10 26.40
CA LYS A 179 21.90 5.37 25.37
C LYS A 179 20.99 4.55 24.49
N LYS A 180 20.08 3.78 25.10
CA LYS A 180 19.08 2.97 24.37
C LYS A 180 18.19 3.85 23.48
N ALA A 181 17.65 4.94 24.02
CA ALA A 181 16.86 5.89 23.25
C ALA A 181 17.64 6.53 22.08
N SER A 182 18.95 6.80 22.27
CA SER A 182 19.81 7.28 21.20
C SER A 182 19.99 6.26 20.07
N ASP A 183 20.15 4.98 20.43
CA ASP A 183 20.30 3.92 19.43
C ASP A 183 18.97 3.66 18.69
N GLU A 184 17.83 3.73 19.38
CA GLU A 184 16.50 3.66 18.79
C GLU A 184 16.23 4.84 17.85
N ALA A 185 16.58 6.07 18.22
CA ALA A 185 16.44 7.23 17.36
C ALA A 185 17.28 7.12 16.08
N LYS A 186 18.53 6.66 16.18
CA LYS A 186 19.38 6.39 15.00
C LYS A 186 18.77 5.33 14.09
N ALA A 187 18.24 4.25 14.66
CA ALA A 187 17.56 3.20 13.90
C ALA A 187 16.30 3.73 13.19
N ALA A 188 15.51 4.59 13.85
CA ALA A 188 14.34 5.21 13.27
C ALA A 188 14.70 6.14 12.09
N VAL A 189 15.78 6.92 12.18
CA VAL A 189 16.31 7.72 11.06
C VAL A 189 16.65 6.83 9.87
N GLN A 190 17.37 5.72 10.10
CA GLN A 190 17.73 4.78 9.03
C GLN A 190 16.48 4.15 8.38
N GLN A 191 15.48 3.77 9.18
CA GLN A 191 14.21 3.24 8.67
C GLN A 191 13.47 4.27 7.82
N ARG A 192 13.40 5.53 8.26
CA ARG A 192 12.79 6.61 7.49
C ARG A 192 13.53 6.85 6.17
N GLU A 193 14.88 6.80 6.16
CA GLU A 193 15.67 6.94 4.95
C GLU A 193 15.41 5.81 3.95
N GLN A 194 15.37 4.57 4.44
CA GLN A 194 15.03 3.41 3.62
C GLN A 194 13.60 3.51 3.05
N ALA A 195 12.62 3.89 3.89
CA ALA A 195 11.25 4.10 3.45
C ALA A 195 11.14 5.22 2.41
N ALA A 196 11.92 6.30 2.53
CA ALA A 196 11.96 7.38 1.55
C ALA A 196 12.54 6.92 0.21
N GLN A 197 13.61 6.11 0.22
CA GLN A 197 14.18 5.52 -1.00
C GLN A 197 13.19 4.58 -1.69
N LEU A 198 12.51 3.72 -0.93
CA LEU A 198 11.48 2.82 -1.48
C LEU A 198 10.30 3.59 -2.05
N ALA A 199 9.85 4.64 -1.40
CA ALA A 199 8.77 5.50 -1.90
C ALA A 199 9.17 6.21 -3.21
N GLN A 200 10.42 6.68 -3.31
CA GLN A 200 10.91 7.28 -4.54
C GLN A 200 11.01 6.25 -5.68
N GLN A 201 11.55 5.07 -5.42
CA GLN A 201 11.62 3.99 -6.42
C GLN A 201 10.22 3.54 -6.88
N ALA A 202 9.27 3.42 -5.95
CA ALA A 202 7.90 3.06 -6.27
C ALA A 202 7.21 4.15 -7.10
N LYS A 203 7.48 5.44 -6.81
CA LYS A 203 7.01 6.58 -7.60
C LYS A 203 7.54 6.50 -9.03
N ASP A 204 8.87 6.39 -9.19
CA ASP A 204 9.52 6.34 -10.50
C ASP A 204 8.98 5.15 -11.33
N ARG A 205 8.77 4.01 -10.66
CA ARG A 205 8.16 2.83 -11.30
C ARG A 205 6.72 3.08 -11.72
N SER A 206 5.90 3.68 -10.87
CA SER A 206 4.51 4.01 -11.18
C SER A 206 4.41 4.97 -12.37
N GLU A 207 5.23 6.03 -12.40
CA GLU A 207 5.29 6.98 -13.52
C GLU A 207 5.74 6.31 -14.82
N GLN A 208 6.73 5.43 -14.75
CA GLN A 208 7.20 4.65 -15.92
C GLN A 208 6.11 3.73 -16.44
N VAL A 209 5.45 2.96 -15.56
CA VAL A 209 4.36 2.05 -15.95
C VAL A 209 3.20 2.85 -16.52
N ALA A 210 2.80 3.97 -15.93
CA ALA A 210 1.73 4.82 -16.45
C ALA A 210 2.01 5.32 -17.87
N ALA A 211 3.25 5.76 -18.15
CA ALA A 211 3.65 6.20 -19.49
C ALA A 211 3.64 5.04 -20.51
N GLN A 212 4.13 3.87 -20.10
CA GLN A 212 4.09 2.65 -20.94
C GLN A 212 2.66 2.22 -21.21
N THR A 213 1.80 2.19 -20.17
CA THR A 213 0.38 1.86 -20.27
C THR A 213 -0.34 2.77 -21.26
N GLN A 214 -0.11 4.08 -21.20
CA GLN A 214 -0.72 5.02 -22.12
C GLN A 214 -0.35 4.71 -23.58
N THR A 215 0.92 4.43 -23.86
CA THR A 215 1.42 4.10 -25.20
C THR A 215 0.86 2.77 -25.69
N GLU A 216 0.84 1.76 -24.81
CA GLU A 216 0.35 0.43 -25.15
C GLU A 216 -1.16 0.44 -25.39
N LEU A 217 -1.94 1.11 -24.55
CA LEU A 217 -3.38 1.26 -24.76
C LEU A 217 -3.73 1.98 -26.07
N GLN A 218 -2.96 2.99 -26.47
CA GLN A 218 -3.13 3.63 -27.79
C GLN A 218 -2.87 2.64 -28.94
N THR A 219 -1.84 1.81 -28.79
CA THR A 219 -1.50 0.78 -29.78
C THR A 219 -2.59 -0.28 -29.86
N LEU A 220 -3.05 -0.78 -28.72
CA LEU A 220 -4.12 -1.78 -28.61
C LEU A 220 -5.44 -1.24 -29.14
N GLN A 221 -5.77 0.04 -28.89
CA GLN A 221 -6.94 0.71 -29.48
C GLN A 221 -6.85 0.74 -31.00
N GLY A 222 -5.69 1.06 -31.57
CA GLY A 222 -5.48 1.03 -33.03
C GLY A 222 -5.65 -0.40 -33.60
N GLN A 223 -5.16 -1.42 -32.91
CA GLN A 223 -5.32 -2.82 -33.29
C GLN A 223 -6.79 -3.25 -33.21
N HIS A 224 -7.49 -2.89 -32.13
CA HIS A 224 -8.91 -3.14 -31.97
C HIS A 224 -9.72 -2.53 -33.12
N ASP A 225 -9.52 -1.25 -33.42
CA ASP A 225 -10.24 -0.56 -34.50
C ASP A 225 -10.00 -1.20 -35.88
N ALA A 226 -8.76 -1.64 -36.14
CA ALA A 226 -8.40 -2.34 -37.36
C ALA A 226 -9.08 -3.73 -37.45
N LEU A 227 -9.17 -4.46 -36.35
CA LEU A 227 -9.84 -5.76 -36.28
C LEU A 227 -11.36 -5.61 -36.45
N VAL A 228 -11.97 -4.60 -35.82
CA VAL A 228 -13.41 -4.29 -35.99
C VAL A 228 -13.72 -3.94 -37.46
N ALA A 229 -12.85 -3.19 -38.15
CA ALA A 229 -13.01 -2.92 -39.57
C ALA A 229 -12.94 -4.19 -40.42
N LYS A 230 -11.98 -5.09 -40.15
CA LYS A 230 -11.90 -6.40 -40.81
C LYS A 230 -13.12 -7.27 -40.53
N LEU A 231 -13.62 -7.25 -39.29
CA LEU A 231 -14.81 -8.00 -38.90
C LEU A 231 -16.07 -7.50 -39.66
N ALA A 232 -16.24 -6.18 -39.75
CA ALA A 232 -17.32 -5.57 -40.54
C ALA A 232 -17.28 -6.01 -42.00
N GLN A 233 -16.08 -6.01 -42.61
CA GLN A 233 -15.90 -6.46 -43.97
C GLN A 233 -16.20 -7.97 -44.12
N ALA A 234 -15.72 -8.80 -43.23
CA ALA A 234 -15.94 -10.26 -43.25
C ALA A 234 -17.41 -10.62 -43.05
N ARG A 235 -18.18 -9.81 -42.32
CA ARG A 235 -19.63 -9.98 -42.09
C ARG A 235 -20.47 -9.29 -43.15
N GLY A 236 -19.91 -8.52 -44.07
CA GLY A 236 -20.63 -7.77 -45.08
C GLY A 236 -21.53 -6.66 -44.52
N VAL A 237 -21.17 -6.11 -43.34
CA VAL A 237 -21.91 -5.02 -42.69
C VAL A 237 -21.11 -3.71 -42.74
N THR A 238 -21.78 -2.57 -42.45
CA THR A 238 -21.06 -1.30 -42.36
C THR A 238 -20.19 -1.24 -41.07
N LEU A 239 -19.10 -0.47 -41.13
CA LEU A 239 -18.25 -0.29 -39.97
C LEU A 239 -18.99 0.33 -38.77
N GLU A 240 -19.91 1.26 -39.05
CA GLU A 240 -20.75 1.88 -38.00
C GLU A 240 -21.65 0.87 -37.31
N ALA A 241 -22.27 -0.05 -38.07
CA ALA A 241 -23.13 -1.09 -37.52
C ALA A 241 -22.32 -2.07 -36.64
N GLU A 242 -21.09 -2.44 -37.06
CA GLU A 242 -20.23 -3.31 -36.26
C GLU A 242 -19.73 -2.61 -34.99
N LYS A 243 -19.34 -1.34 -35.08
CA LYS A 243 -18.96 -0.54 -33.90
C LYS A 243 -20.12 -0.40 -32.90
N ALA A 244 -21.33 -0.16 -33.38
CA ALA A 244 -22.51 -0.08 -32.53
C ALA A 244 -22.81 -1.41 -31.84
N ARG A 245 -22.60 -2.53 -32.52
CA ARG A 245 -22.76 -3.87 -31.96
C ARG A 245 -21.70 -4.15 -30.89
N GLN A 246 -20.43 -3.83 -31.14
CA GLN A 246 -19.36 -4.00 -30.14
C GLN A 246 -19.64 -3.16 -28.89
N ALA A 247 -20.03 -1.90 -29.06
CA ALA A 247 -20.35 -1.03 -27.91
C ALA A 247 -21.52 -1.56 -27.08
N GLU A 248 -22.52 -2.20 -27.71
CA GLU A 248 -23.63 -2.83 -26.99
C GLU A 248 -23.19 -4.07 -26.21
N LEU A 249 -22.32 -4.89 -26.79
CA LEU A 249 -21.73 -6.05 -26.11
C LEU A 249 -20.91 -5.62 -24.90
N ASP A 250 -20.08 -4.58 -25.04
CA ASP A 250 -19.29 -4.01 -23.96
C ASP A 250 -20.18 -3.53 -22.81
N ARG A 251 -21.28 -2.85 -23.14
CA ARG A 251 -22.22 -2.38 -22.13
C ARG A 251 -22.84 -3.54 -21.34
N GLN A 252 -23.32 -4.58 -22.05
CA GLN A 252 -23.91 -5.76 -21.41
C GLN A 252 -22.90 -6.49 -20.50
N ALA A 253 -21.64 -6.54 -20.87
CA ALA A 253 -20.62 -7.15 -20.07
C ALA A 253 -20.30 -6.32 -18.82
N ALA A 254 -20.17 -5.01 -18.95
CA ALA A 254 -19.99 -4.12 -17.80
C ALA A 254 -21.15 -4.22 -16.80
N GLU A 255 -22.38 -4.35 -17.29
CA GLU A 255 -23.57 -4.56 -16.44
C GLU A 255 -23.50 -5.90 -15.69
N ARG A 256 -23.07 -7.00 -16.35
CA ARG A 256 -22.90 -8.31 -15.70
C ARG A 256 -21.85 -8.28 -14.62
N GLN A 257 -20.69 -7.68 -14.90
CA GLN A 257 -19.62 -7.56 -13.90
C GLN A 257 -20.04 -6.71 -12.70
N ALA A 258 -20.71 -5.58 -12.94
CA ALA A 258 -21.24 -4.77 -11.86
C ALA A 258 -22.27 -5.52 -10.98
N ALA A 259 -23.04 -6.43 -11.59
CA ALA A 259 -23.97 -7.29 -10.86
C ALA A 259 -23.24 -8.36 -10.04
N GLU A 260 -22.20 -8.98 -10.60
CA GLU A 260 -21.36 -9.96 -9.92
C GLU A 260 -20.59 -9.33 -8.75
N GLU A 261 -20.01 -8.14 -8.93
CA GLU A 261 -19.33 -7.41 -7.85
C GLU A 261 -20.29 -7.07 -6.70
N LYS A 262 -21.51 -6.61 -7.02
CA LYS A 262 -22.53 -6.35 -5.99
C LYS A 262 -22.90 -7.62 -5.23
N ALA A 263 -23.10 -8.73 -5.93
CA ALA A 263 -23.41 -10.01 -5.31
C ALA A 263 -22.26 -10.51 -4.41
N ALA A 264 -21.00 -10.31 -4.84
CA ALA A 264 -19.84 -10.66 -4.05
C ALA A 264 -19.73 -9.81 -2.78
N ILE A 265 -19.95 -8.49 -2.88
CA ILE A 265 -19.98 -7.58 -1.72
C ILE A 265 -21.07 -7.96 -0.74
N GLU A 266 -22.29 -8.23 -1.22
CA GLU A 266 -23.40 -8.68 -0.36
C GLU A 266 -23.10 -10.00 0.33
N ALA A 267 -22.47 -10.96 -0.36
CA ALA A 267 -22.06 -12.23 0.22
C ALA A 267 -21.04 -12.05 1.36
N VAL A 268 -20.04 -11.20 1.16
CA VAL A 268 -19.01 -10.86 2.18
C VAL A 268 -19.65 -10.16 3.38
N GLN A 269 -20.55 -9.21 3.15
CA GLN A 269 -21.27 -8.51 4.23
C GLN A 269 -22.14 -9.46 5.05
N LYS A 270 -22.82 -10.40 4.40
CA LYS A 270 -23.62 -11.44 5.06
C LYS A 270 -22.76 -12.36 5.93
N GLN A 271 -21.63 -12.82 5.40
CA GLN A 271 -20.68 -13.62 6.17
C GLN A 271 -20.11 -12.87 7.37
N ALA A 272 -19.77 -11.58 7.20
CA ALA A 272 -19.29 -10.74 8.30
C ALA A 272 -20.37 -10.54 9.38
N ALA A 273 -21.63 -10.33 9.00
CA ALA A 273 -22.74 -10.22 9.93
C ALA A 273 -23.01 -11.53 10.68
N GLU A 274 -22.93 -12.67 10.02
CA GLU A 274 -23.08 -13.99 10.65
C GLU A 274 -21.92 -14.31 11.61
N ALA A 275 -20.68 -13.86 11.29
CA ALA A 275 -19.54 -14.01 12.17
C ALA A 275 -19.62 -13.11 13.41
N ALA A 276 -20.19 -11.92 13.29
CA ALA A 276 -20.39 -10.99 14.41
C ALA A 276 -21.55 -11.39 15.33
N ALA A 277 -22.47 -12.26 14.89
CA ALA A 277 -23.60 -12.76 15.67
C ALA A 277 -23.28 -14.04 16.48
N LYS A 278 -22.08 -14.61 16.32
CA LYS A 278 -21.56 -15.78 17.08
C LYS A 278 -20.60 -15.34 18.18
#